data_d7ba6c88731b5dd83099ee16f0f97753
#
_entry.id   d7ba6c88731b5dd83099ee16f0f97753
#
_cell.length_a   1.000
_cell.length_b   1.000
_cell.length_c   1.000
_cell.angle_alpha   90.00
_cell.angle_beta   90.00
_cell.angle_gamma   90.00
#
_symmetry.space_group_name_H-M   'P 1'
#
loop_
_entity.id
_entity.type
_entity.pdbx_description
1 polymer ?
#
loop_
_entity_poly.entity_id
_entity_poly.type
_entity_poly.pdbx_seq_one_letter_code
_entity_poly.pdbx_strand_id
1 'polypeptide(L)'
;TISTIELKALLNKEKIQFVDIRTPREIDKGFIKGALFVDFFDNNFTQKIIKKLDKNKPVYLYCRSGNRSGKAAKILQEKGFKAYNVIGGYNQWKKEN
;
A
#
# COMPACT_ATOMS: atom_id res chain seq x y z
N THR A 1 -8.06 -7.08 -4.58
CA THR A 1 -7.03 -6.44 -5.41
C THR A 1 -7.61 -5.31 -6.25
N ILE A 2 -6.81 -4.31 -6.52
CA ILE A 2 -7.16 -3.23 -7.43
C ILE A 2 -5.99 -2.95 -8.36
N SER A 3 -6.28 -2.30 -9.49
CA SER A 3 -5.25 -1.86 -10.42
C SER A 3 -4.71 -0.49 -10.03
N THR A 4 -3.59 -0.09 -10.63
CA THR A 4 -3.04 1.26 -10.45
C THR A 4 -3.98 2.32 -11.05
N ILE A 5 -4.71 1.98 -12.10
CA ILE A 5 -5.70 2.88 -12.70
C ILE A 5 -6.84 3.13 -11.73
N GLU A 6 -7.34 2.08 -11.08
CA GLU A 6 -8.38 2.19 -10.07
C GLU A 6 -7.89 2.99 -8.85
N LEU A 7 -6.63 2.77 -8.43
CA LEU A 7 -6.06 3.53 -7.33
C LEU A 7 -6.03 5.03 -7.65
N LYS A 8 -5.59 5.37 -8.85
CA LYS A 8 -5.54 6.78 -9.28
C LYS A 8 -6.93 7.42 -9.26
N ALA A 9 -7.93 6.69 -9.74
CA ALA A 9 -9.30 7.16 -9.72
C ALA A 9 -9.80 7.42 -8.29
N LEU A 10 -9.47 6.53 -7.36
CA LEU A 10 -9.82 6.71 -5.95
C LEU A 10 -9.12 7.92 -5.34
N LEU A 11 -7.84 8.10 -5.63
CA LEU A 11 -7.07 9.24 -5.12
C LEU A 11 -7.61 10.57 -5.60
N ASN A 12 -8.14 10.61 -6.82
CA ASN A 12 -8.73 11.83 -7.38
C ASN A 12 -10.13 12.11 -6.84
N LYS A 13 -10.79 11.11 -6.29
CA LYS A 13 -12.19 11.21 -5.85
C LYS A 13 -12.33 11.48 -4.36
N GLU A 14 -11.49 10.89 -3.55
CA GLU A 14 -11.60 10.96 -2.10
C GLU A 14 -10.26 10.73 -1.41
N LYS A 15 -10.21 11.07 -0.13
CA LYS A 15 -9.04 10.78 0.68
C LYS A 15 -9.15 9.34 1.17
N ILE A 16 -8.17 8.52 0.82
CA ILE A 16 -8.12 7.11 1.22
C ILE A 16 -6.87 6.85 2.05
N GLN A 17 -6.88 5.75 2.81
CA GLN A 17 -5.65 5.33 3.48
C GLN A 17 -4.94 4.32 2.59
N PHE A 18 -3.72 4.64 2.22
CA PHE A 18 -2.90 3.74 1.42
C PHE A 18 -1.46 3.80 1.90
N VAL A 19 -0.77 2.69 1.78
CA VAL A 19 0.53 2.49 2.40
C VAL A 19 1.52 1.99 1.37
N ASP A 20 2.67 2.66 1.32
CA ASP A 20 3.84 2.22 0.59
C ASP A 20 4.66 1.35 1.56
N ILE A 21 4.78 0.06 1.27
CA ILE A 21 5.49 -0.86 2.16
C ILE A 21 6.87 -1.23 1.64
N ARG A 22 7.42 -0.38 0.76
CA ARG A 22 8.77 -0.56 0.24
C ARG A 22 9.81 -0.07 1.26
N THR A 23 11.07 -0.32 0.96
CA THR A 23 12.19 0.14 1.78
C THR A 23 12.39 1.66 1.63
N PRO A 24 13.03 2.31 2.62
CA PRO A 24 13.38 3.73 2.50
C PRO A 24 14.21 4.05 1.25
N ARG A 25 15.10 3.15 0.86
CA ARG A 25 15.92 3.33 -0.36
C ARG A 25 15.05 3.41 -1.60
N GLU A 26 14.04 2.56 -1.70
CA GLU A 26 13.11 2.58 -2.83
C GLU A 26 12.29 3.87 -2.83
N ILE A 27 11.82 4.28 -1.66
CA ILE A 27 11.00 5.49 -1.49
C ILE A 27 11.77 6.75 -1.87
N ASP A 28 13.07 6.79 -1.56
CA ASP A 28 13.92 7.94 -1.92
C ASP A 28 13.92 8.22 -3.43
N LYS A 29 13.68 7.21 -4.24
CA LYS A 29 13.68 7.34 -5.70
C LYS A 29 12.32 7.74 -6.27
N GLY A 30 11.32 7.88 -5.41
CA GLY A 30 9.98 8.28 -5.80
C GLY A 30 8.92 7.44 -5.11
N PHE A 31 7.75 8.01 -4.94
CA PHE A 31 6.61 7.35 -4.28
C PHE A 31 5.32 8.03 -4.72
N ILE A 32 4.20 7.41 -4.39
CA ILE A 32 2.90 8.00 -4.68
C ILE A 32 2.55 8.97 -3.56
N LYS A 33 2.34 10.24 -3.92
CA LYS A 33 2.07 11.31 -2.96
C LYS A 33 0.86 10.99 -2.08
N GLY A 34 1.04 11.17 -0.79
CA GLY A 34 -0.03 10.95 0.19
C GLY A 34 0.04 9.60 0.89
N ALA A 35 0.94 8.72 0.46
CA ALA A 35 1.09 7.40 1.06
C ALA A 35 1.65 7.48 2.47
N LEU A 36 1.19 6.58 3.34
CA LEU A 36 1.86 6.26 4.58
C LEU A 36 3.03 5.34 4.26
N PHE A 37 4.05 5.32 5.10
CA PHE A 37 5.24 4.49 4.87
C PHE A 37 5.45 3.52 6.01
N VAL A 38 5.50 2.22 5.71
CA VAL A 38 5.89 1.18 6.66
C VAL A 38 6.68 0.13 5.90
N ASP A 39 7.94 -0.08 6.28
CA ASP A 39 8.82 -1.04 5.61
C ASP A 39 8.38 -2.48 5.92
N PHE A 40 8.04 -3.24 4.89
CA PHE A 40 7.62 -4.63 5.02
C PHE A 40 8.68 -5.51 5.66
N PHE A 41 9.95 -5.16 5.50
CA PHE A 41 11.07 -5.93 6.06
C PHE A 41 11.39 -5.57 7.51
N ASP A 42 10.70 -4.61 8.09
CA ASP A 42 10.85 -4.28 9.50
C ASP A 42 10.35 -5.46 10.35
N ASN A 43 11.12 -5.83 11.38
CA ASN A 43 10.77 -6.95 12.26
C ASN A 43 9.39 -6.77 12.92
N ASN A 44 8.97 -5.53 13.12
CA ASN A 44 7.70 -5.20 13.76
C ASN A 44 6.68 -4.65 12.76
N PHE A 45 6.80 -5.05 11.48
CA PHE A 45 5.94 -4.53 10.41
C PHE A 45 4.46 -4.57 10.75
N THR A 46 3.95 -5.73 11.14
CA THR A 46 2.51 -5.90 11.41
C THR A 46 2.02 -4.97 12.51
N GLN A 47 2.76 -4.87 13.60
CA GLN A 47 2.41 -4.00 14.71
C GLN A 47 2.45 -2.53 14.31
N LYS A 48 3.46 -2.14 13.55
CA LYS A 48 3.62 -0.76 13.12
C LYS A 48 2.52 -0.31 12.16
N ILE A 49 2.19 -1.16 11.18
CA ILE A 49 1.18 -0.80 10.20
C ILE A 49 -0.21 -0.72 10.83
N ILE A 50 -0.55 -1.65 11.70
CA ILE A 50 -1.85 -1.66 12.38
C ILE A 50 -2.07 -0.38 13.17
N LYS A 51 -1.04 0.14 13.83
CA LYS A 51 -1.14 1.38 14.60
C LYS A 51 -1.46 2.59 13.75
N LYS A 52 -1.11 2.56 12.48
CA LYS A 52 -1.30 3.69 11.56
C LYS A 52 -2.64 3.64 10.83
N LEU A 53 -3.37 2.53 10.91
CA LEU A 53 -4.55 2.31 10.10
C LEU A 53 -5.84 2.39 10.89
N ASP A 54 -6.89 2.88 10.21
CA ASP A 54 -8.26 2.82 10.70
C ASP A 54 -8.89 1.54 10.16
N LYS A 55 -9.22 0.61 11.06
CA LYS A 55 -9.77 -0.69 10.71
C LYS A 55 -11.15 -0.60 10.07
N ASN A 56 -11.86 0.49 10.29
CA ASN A 56 -13.21 0.69 9.76
C ASN A 56 -13.22 1.18 8.31
N LYS A 57 -12.05 1.46 7.75
CA LYS A 57 -11.92 1.98 6.38
C LYS A 57 -11.08 1.03 5.55
N PRO A 58 -11.34 0.96 4.23
CA PRO A 58 -10.47 0.17 3.35
C PRO A 58 -9.04 0.69 3.38
N VAL A 59 -8.08 -0.21 3.26
CA VAL A 59 -6.67 0.14 3.14
C VAL A 59 -6.11 -0.45 1.85
N TYR A 60 -5.32 0.35 1.16
CA TYR A 60 -4.70 -0.04 -0.10
C TYR A 60 -3.20 -0.10 0.10
N LEU A 61 -2.59 -1.19 -0.32
CA LEU A 61 -1.17 -1.44 -0.09
C LEU A 61 -0.45 -1.59 -1.41
N TYR A 62 0.68 -0.93 -1.56
CA TYR A 62 1.50 -1.16 -2.74
C TYR A 62 2.97 -1.34 -2.35
N CYS A 63 3.67 -2.06 -3.19
CA CYS A 63 5.10 -2.18 -3.12
C CYS A 63 5.67 -1.93 -4.52
N ARG A 64 6.78 -2.53 -4.86
CA ARG A 64 7.39 -2.32 -6.16
C ARG A 64 6.58 -2.98 -7.29
N SER A 65 6.18 -4.25 -7.10
CA SER A 65 5.53 -5.05 -8.16
C SER A 65 4.22 -5.71 -7.74
N GLY A 66 3.84 -5.60 -6.47
CA GLY A 66 2.62 -6.23 -5.95
C GLY A 66 2.85 -7.49 -5.14
N ASN A 67 4.09 -8.00 -5.07
CA ASN A 67 4.40 -9.24 -4.36
C ASN A 67 4.38 -9.06 -2.83
N ARG A 68 5.19 -8.14 -2.30
CA ARG A 68 5.22 -7.85 -0.86
C ARG A 68 3.86 -7.36 -0.37
N SER A 69 3.24 -6.48 -1.13
CA SER A 69 1.94 -5.91 -0.77
C SER A 69 0.82 -6.94 -0.82
N GLY A 70 0.92 -7.93 -1.71
CA GLY A 70 -0.02 -9.05 -1.71
C GLY A 70 0.04 -9.84 -0.41
N LYS A 71 1.26 -10.12 0.07
CA LYS A 71 1.46 -10.81 1.34
C LYS A 71 0.97 -9.98 2.53
N ALA A 72 1.26 -8.68 2.51
CA ALA A 72 0.83 -7.78 3.56
C ALA A 72 -0.69 -7.64 3.61
N ALA A 73 -1.35 -7.56 2.45
CA ALA A 73 -2.80 -7.50 2.39
C ALA A 73 -3.43 -8.74 3.02
N LYS A 74 -2.86 -9.90 2.75
CA LYS A 74 -3.35 -11.15 3.34
C LYS A 74 -3.21 -11.15 4.86
N ILE A 75 -2.07 -10.70 5.39
CA ILE A 75 -1.86 -10.57 6.82
C ILE A 75 -2.92 -9.67 7.45
N LEU A 76 -3.17 -8.51 6.84
CA LEU A 76 -4.15 -7.57 7.36
C LEU A 76 -5.57 -8.09 7.26
N GLN A 77 -5.91 -8.80 6.18
CA GLN A 77 -7.22 -9.43 6.04
C GLN A 77 -7.47 -10.42 7.18
N GLU A 78 -6.47 -11.22 7.54
CA GLU A 78 -6.57 -12.16 8.64
C GLU A 78 -6.79 -11.48 9.99
N LYS A 79 -6.42 -10.22 10.09
CA LYS A 79 -6.63 -9.40 11.29
C LYS A 79 -7.89 -8.54 11.22
N GLY A 80 -8.73 -8.77 10.22
CA GLY A 80 -10.03 -8.12 10.12
C GLY A 80 -10.05 -6.81 9.36
N PHE A 81 -8.96 -6.44 8.68
CA PHE A 81 -8.92 -5.25 7.85
C PHE A 81 -9.47 -5.52 6.46
N LYS A 82 -10.06 -4.51 5.83
CA LYS A 82 -10.45 -4.57 4.42
C LYS A 82 -9.24 -4.10 3.60
N ALA A 83 -8.31 -5.01 3.36
CA ALA A 83 -7.04 -4.70 2.73
C ALA A 83 -7.01 -5.15 1.28
N TYR A 84 -6.52 -4.27 0.41
CA TYR A 84 -6.45 -4.50 -1.04
C TYR A 84 -5.01 -4.31 -1.50
N ASN A 85 -4.55 -5.25 -2.31
CA ASN A 85 -3.25 -5.16 -2.96
C ASN A 85 -3.39 -4.38 -4.26
N VAL A 86 -2.51 -3.40 -4.47
CA VAL A 86 -2.43 -2.67 -5.74
C VAL A 86 -1.54 -3.48 -6.69
N ILE A 87 -2.17 -4.14 -7.67
CA ILE A 87 -1.47 -4.98 -8.64
C ILE A 87 -0.54 -4.15 -9.50
N GLY A 88 0.67 -4.67 -9.73
CA GLY A 88 1.68 -3.97 -10.52
C GLY A 88 2.50 -2.96 -9.74
N GLY A 89 1.98 -2.48 -8.62
CA GLY A 89 2.70 -1.63 -7.70
C GLY A 89 3.26 -0.36 -8.31
N TYR A 90 4.34 0.13 -7.72
CA TYR A 90 4.95 1.38 -8.15
C TYR A 90 5.54 1.29 -9.57
N ASN A 91 6.02 0.12 -9.98
CA ASN A 91 6.52 -0.07 -11.34
C ASN A 91 5.45 0.26 -12.38
N GLN A 92 4.24 -0.25 -12.17
CA GLN A 92 3.14 0.01 -13.10
C GLN A 92 2.66 1.46 -12.99
N TRP A 93 2.57 1.98 -11.77
CA TRP A 93 2.18 3.37 -11.54
C TRP A 93 3.06 4.35 -12.30
N LYS A 94 4.38 4.15 -12.27
CA LYS A 94 5.34 5.01 -12.96
C LYS A 94 5.14 5.00 -14.48
N LYS A 95 4.80 3.86 -15.05
CA LYS A 95 4.58 3.75 -16.50
C LYS A 95 3.37 4.53 -16.94
N GLU A 96 2.38 4.67 -16.07
CA GLU A 96 1.11 5.34 -16.38
C GLU A 96 1.12 6.82 -16.01
N ASN A 97 2.05 7.22 -15.20
CA ASN A 97 2.15 8.56 -14.67
C ASN A 97 3.57 9.11 -14.86
#